data_1dec0cb744faf62c89bd7f737e7bc860
#
_entry.id   1dec0cb744faf62c89bd7f737e7bc860
#
_cell.length_a   1.000
_cell.length_b   1.000
_cell.length_c   1.000
_cell.angle_alpha   90.00
_cell.angle_beta   90.00
_cell.angle_gamma   90.00
#
_symmetry.space_group_name_H-M   'P 1'
#
loop_
_entity.id
_entity.type
_entity.pdbx_description
1 polymer ?
#
loop_
_entity_poly.entity_id
_entity_poly.type
_entity_poly.pdbx_seq_one_letter_code
_entity_poly.pdbx_strand_id
1 'polypeptide(L)'
;MSKNIFITGTGTDVGKTYVTGLILKKFKEQGRKAAYYKAAMSGNERRTDGTLIPGDALHVRNVSGIGQPLEDMCPYIYETAVSPHLAAQMEGNPVDLDCVLEHFDRLCREYEYVTAEGSGGILCPLRFDGQKIQLEDFIQARNLGCLIVADAGLGTINAAVLTAEYMKSRGIQARGIIFNHYEKGNPLHEDNRRMCESMTGLEIVACVREGDTDLDMPFDLLESLYTEGEMK
;
A
#
# COMPACT_ATOMS: atom_id res chain seq x y z
N MET A 1 0.40 18.37 -11.68
CA MET A 1 -0.11 16.97 -11.74
C MET A 1 0.13 16.33 -10.40
N SER A 2 -0.73 15.41 -9.96
CA SER A 2 -0.55 14.68 -8.71
C SER A 2 0.64 13.72 -8.81
N LYS A 3 1.41 13.58 -7.74
CA LYS A 3 2.46 12.56 -7.62
C LYS A 3 1.91 11.37 -6.84
N ASN A 4 2.20 10.16 -7.28
CA ASN A 4 1.57 8.96 -6.78
C ASN A 4 2.58 7.87 -6.45
N ILE A 5 2.24 7.01 -5.50
CA ILE A 5 3.00 5.81 -5.18
C ILE A 5 2.04 4.68 -4.78
N PHE A 6 2.46 3.46 -5.01
CA PHE A 6 1.75 2.27 -4.56
C PHE A 6 2.53 1.56 -3.45
N ILE A 7 1.88 1.24 -2.35
CA ILE A 7 2.46 0.47 -1.26
C ILE A 7 2.03 -0.99 -1.39
N THR A 8 2.96 -1.84 -1.79
CA THR A 8 2.76 -3.29 -1.75
C THR A 8 3.46 -3.90 -0.53
N GLY A 9 3.24 -5.16 -0.29
CA GLY A 9 3.95 -5.89 0.76
C GLY A 9 4.47 -7.23 0.28
N THR A 10 5.38 -7.81 1.03
CA THR A 10 5.84 -9.20 0.82
C THR A 10 4.78 -10.23 1.23
N GLY A 11 3.68 -9.80 1.87
CA GLY A 11 2.56 -10.63 2.31
C GLY A 11 1.50 -9.85 3.06
N THR A 12 0.59 -10.60 3.69
CA THR A 12 -0.38 -10.06 4.66
C THR A 12 0.34 -9.82 5.99
N ASP A 13 -0.16 -8.85 6.79
CA ASP A 13 0.30 -8.52 8.16
C ASP A 13 1.76 -8.05 8.29
N VAL A 14 2.41 -7.68 7.18
CA VAL A 14 3.74 -7.07 7.20
C VAL A 14 3.74 -5.59 7.62
N GLY A 15 2.56 -5.03 7.93
CA GLY A 15 2.40 -3.68 8.45
C GLY A 15 2.25 -2.59 7.39
N LYS A 16 1.78 -2.90 6.17
CA LYS A 16 1.52 -1.90 5.11
C LYS A 16 0.73 -0.70 5.59
N THR A 17 -0.40 -0.94 6.22
CA THR A 17 -1.34 0.10 6.68
C THR A 17 -0.71 1.01 7.74
N TYR A 18 0.10 0.44 8.65
CA TYR A 18 0.84 1.21 9.64
C TYR A 18 1.89 2.12 8.98
N VAL A 19 2.73 1.55 8.11
CA VAL A 19 3.75 2.29 7.36
C VAL A 19 3.12 3.36 6.49
N THR A 20 2.01 3.07 5.81
CA THR A 20 1.25 4.03 5.01
C THR A 20 0.74 5.21 5.86
N GLY A 21 0.27 4.92 7.08
CA GLY A 21 -0.12 5.94 8.04
C GLY A 21 1.03 6.89 8.40
N LEU A 22 2.23 6.36 8.66
CA LEU A 22 3.43 7.16 8.94
C LEU A 22 3.88 7.99 7.73
N ILE A 23 3.83 7.43 6.52
CA ILE A 23 4.12 8.15 5.28
C ILE A 23 3.21 9.36 5.13
N LEU A 24 1.91 9.16 5.24
CA LEU A 24 0.91 10.23 5.08
C LEU A 24 0.98 11.26 6.22
N LYS A 25 1.32 10.84 7.44
CA LYS A 25 1.59 11.75 8.55
C LYS A 25 2.71 12.72 8.19
N LYS A 26 3.81 12.22 7.62
CA LYS A 26 4.94 13.03 7.21
C LYS A 26 4.58 14.06 6.14
N PHE A 27 3.76 13.71 5.14
CA PHE A 27 3.21 14.66 4.18
C PHE A 27 2.37 15.74 4.86
N LYS A 28 1.48 15.36 5.77
CA LYS A 28 0.65 16.31 6.51
C LYS A 28 1.48 17.28 7.33
N GLU A 29 2.51 16.81 8.03
CA GLU A 29 3.41 17.64 8.85
C GLU A 29 4.19 18.65 8.00
N GLN A 30 4.44 18.34 6.73
CA GLN A 30 5.03 19.26 5.75
C GLN A 30 4.00 20.15 5.05
N GLY A 31 2.74 20.15 5.49
CA GLY A 31 1.67 20.98 4.94
C GLY A 31 1.24 20.57 3.53
N ARG A 32 1.56 19.34 3.08
CA ARG A 32 1.20 18.83 1.76
C ARG A 32 -0.20 18.23 1.76
N LYS A 33 -0.93 18.46 0.68
CA LYS A 33 -2.27 17.89 0.49
C LYS A 33 -2.17 16.46 -0.03
N ALA A 34 -2.18 15.48 0.88
CA ALA A 34 -2.01 14.07 0.57
C ALA A 34 -3.28 13.26 0.84
N ALA A 35 -3.48 12.20 0.07
CA ALA A 35 -4.60 11.27 0.18
C ALA A 35 -4.14 9.80 0.27
N TYR A 36 -4.98 9.01 0.92
CA TYR A 36 -4.92 7.54 0.95
C TYR A 36 -5.91 6.95 -0.04
N TYR A 37 -5.52 5.85 -0.65
CA TYR A 37 -6.40 5.05 -1.51
C TYR A 37 -6.17 3.56 -1.33
N LYS A 38 -7.25 2.78 -1.32
CA LYS A 38 -7.19 1.30 -1.38
C LYS A 38 -8.33 0.79 -2.25
N ALA A 39 -8.01 0.01 -3.28
CA ALA A 39 -9.00 -0.45 -4.27
C ALA A 39 -10.12 -1.29 -3.64
N ALA A 40 -9.77 -2.17 -2.70
CA ALA A 40 -10.73 -3.02 -1.98
C ALA A 40 -10.23 -3.35 -0.57
N MET A 41 -11.14 -3.34 0.40
CA MET A 41 -10.90 -3.75 1.80
C MET A 41 -11.88 -4.83 2.20
N SER A 42 -11.40 -5.88 2.84
CA SER A 42 -12.21 -6.96 3.42
C SER A 42 -11.97 -7.08 4.92
N GLY A 43 -12.88 -7.74 5.64
CA GLY A 43 -12.80 -7.89 7.10
C GLY A 43 -13.17 -6.62 7.86
N ASN A 44 -14.14 -5.86 7.34
CA ASN A 44 -14.55 -4.60 7.96
C ASN A 44 -15.71 -4.78 8.92
N GLU A 45 -15.69 -4.07 10.03
CA GLU A 45 -16.74 -4.06 11.02
C GLU A 45 -17.96 -3.27 10.55
N ARG A 46 -19.16 -3.71 10.97
CA ARG A 46 -20.41 -3.03 10.69
C ARG A 46 -20.84 -2.17 11.89
N ARG A 47 -21.22 -0.94 11.62
CA ARG A 47 -21.83 -0.05 12.62
C ARG A 47 -23.26 -0.48 12.93
N THR A 48 -23.80 0.07 14.01
CA THR A 48 -25.20 -0.15 14.43
C THR A 48 -26.23 0.34 13.41
N ASP A 49 -25.88 1.31 12.58
CA ASP A 49 -26.70 1.82 11.47
C ASP A 49 -26.59 0.99 10.18
N GLY A 50 -25.80 -0.09 10.20
CA GLY A 50 -25.62 -1.00 9.08
C GLY A 50 -24.49 -0.59 8.11
N THR A 51 -23.83 0.54 8.28
CA THR A 51 -22.70 0.94 7.43
C THR A 51 -21.42 0.22 7.82
N LEU A 52 -20.56 -0.11 6.84
CA LEU A 52 -19.25 -0.70 7.09
C LEU A 52 -18.23 0.40 7.43
N ILE A 53 -17.35 0.10 8.37
CA ILE A 53 -16.21 0.95 8.72
C ILE A 53 -15.00 0.45 7.94
N PRO A 54 -14.43 1.25 7.00
CA PRO A 54 -13.22 0.84 6.29
C PRO A 54 -12.02 0.85 7.25
N GLY A 55 -11.70 -0.30 7.83
CA GLY A 55 -10.76 -0.44 8.95
C GLY A 55 -9.37 0.11 8.67
N ASP A 56 -8.76 -0.28 7.54
CA ASP A 56 -7.43 0.22 7.15
C ASP A 56 -7.45 1.73 6.92
N ALA A 57 -8.48 2.25 6.24
CA ALA A 57 -8.63 3.69 5.99
C ALA A 57 -8.79 4.47 7.30
N LEU A 58 -9.58 3.95 8.24
CA LEU A 58 -9.74 4.55 9.56
C LEU A 58 -8.42 4.55 10.33
N HIS A 59 -7.67 3.45 10.29
CA HIS A 59 -6.35 3.36 10.92
C HIS A 59 -5.38 4.39 10.33
N VAL A 60 -5.25 4.44 9.01
CA VAL A 60 -4.39 5.40 8.31
C VAL A 60 -4.77 6.84 8.66
N ARG A 61 -6.07 7.16 8.66
CA ARG A 61 -6.56 8.50 9.03
C ARG A 61 -6.20 8.86 10.47
N ASN A 62 -6.35 7.92 11.39
CA ASN A 62 -6.04 8.15 12.81
C ASN A 62 -4.53 8.35 13.04
N VAL A 63 -3.68 7.56 12.40
CA VAL A 63 -2.21 7.67 12.50
C VAL A 63 -1.70 8.94 11.83
N SER A 64 -2.12 9.19 10.61
CA SER A 64 -1.64 10.31 9.80
C SER A 64 -2.28 11.64 10.16
N GLY A 65 -3.52 11.59 10.63
CA GLY A 65 -4.35 12.77 10.89
C GLY A 65 -4.73 13.54 9.62
N ILE A 66 -4.67 12.95 8.42
CA ILE A 66 -5.15 13.58 7.18
C ILE A 66 -6.65 13.83 7.24
N GLY A 67 -7.11 14.91 6.60
CA GLY A 67 -8.51 15.33 6.61
C GLY A 67 -9.40 14.69 5.55
N GLN A 68 -8.92 13.65 4.85
CA GLN A 68 -9.68 12.97 3.80
C GLN A 68 -10.90 12.24 4.39
N PRO A 69 -12.12 12.37 3.78
CA PRO A 69 -13.27 11.58 4.17
C PRO A 69 -13.03 10.08 3.97
N LEU A 70 -13.53 9.24 4.89
CA LEU A 70 -13.33 7.77 4.80
C LEU A 70 -13.98 7.16 3.56
N GLU A 71 -15.12 7.68 3.15
CA GLU A 71 -15.87 7.28 1.96
C GLU A 71 -15.09 7.50 0.65
N ASP A 72 -14.11 8.41 0.66
CA ASP A 72 -13.25 8.67 -0.49
C ASP A 72 -11.98 7.81 -0.54
N MET A 73 -11.76 6.98 0.50
CA MET A 73 -10.52 6.20 0.61
C MET A 73 -10.57 4.82 -0.06
N CYS A 74 -11.78 4.26 -0.23
CA CYS A 74 -11.94 2.90 -0.77
C CYS A 74 -13.30 2.71 -1.45
N PRO A 75 -13.35 2.34 -2.74
CA PRO A 75 -14.62 2.10 -3.43
C PRO A 75 -15.29 0.77 -3.08
N TYR A 76 -14.52 -0.26 -2.68
CA TYR A 76 -15.05 -1.59 -2.38
C TYR A 76 -14.72 -2.01 -0.95
N ILE A 77 -15.75 -2.04 -0.10
CA ILE A 77 -15.63 -2.38 1.32
C ILE A 77 -16.46 -3.62 1.59
N TYR A 78 -15.84 -4.69 2.11
CA TYR A 78 -16.48 -5.97 2.41
C TYR A 78 -16.42 -6.29 3.90
N GLU A 79 -17.47 -6.88 4.44
CA GLU A 79 -17.54 -7.36 5.83
C GLU A 79 -16.75 -8.65 6.03
N THR A 80 -16.82 -9.55 5.04
CA THR A 80 -16.21 -10.88 5.11
C THR A 80 -14.68 -10.78 5.13
N ALA A 81 -14.05 -11.39 6.18
CA ALA A 81 -12.60 -11.35 6.41
C ALA A 81 -11.87 -12.45 5.61
N VAL A 82 -11.82 -12.30 4.30
CA VAL A 82 -11.08 -13.16 3.35
C VAL A 82 -10.41 -12.29 2.28
N SER A 83 -9.75 -12.91 1.31
CA SER A 83 -9.17 -12.16 0.18
C SER A 83 -10.24 -11.38 -0.59
N PRO A 84 -9.91 -10.18 -1.16
CA PRO A 84 -10.89 -9.29 -1.77
C PRO A 84 -11.79 -9.97 -2.82
N HIS A 85 -11.21 -10.78 -3.72
CA HIS A 85 -11.98 -11.47 -4.76
C HIS A 85 -13.02 -12.44 -4.17
N LEU A 86 -12.68 -13.13 -3.08
CA LEU A 86 -13.59 -14.08 -2.44
C LEU A 86 -14.68 -13.34 -1.66
N ALA A 87 -14.33 -12.27 -0.94
CA ALA A 87 -15.30 -11.40 -0.27
C ALA A 87 -16.30 -10.82 -1.29
N ALA A 88 -15.80 -10.32 -2.41
CA ALA A 88 -16.61 -9.79 -3.51
C ALA A 88 -17.61 -10.82 -4.07
N GLN A 89 -17.19 -12.09 -4.22
CA GLN A 89 -18.05 -13.17 -4.66
C GLN A 89 -19.11 -13.52 -3.62
N MET A 90 -18.72 -13.63 -2.34
CA MET A 90 -19.63 -13.98 -1.23
C MET A 90 -20.70 -12.90 -1.00
N GLU A 91 -20.33 -11.64 -1.17
CA GLU A 91 -21.22 -10.48 -0.94
C GLU A 91 -21.93 -10.00 -2.22
N GLY A 92 -21.65 -10.63 -3.37
CA GLY A 92 -22.31 -10.30 -4.65
C GLY A 92 -21.98 -8.90 -5.19
N ASN A 93 -20.85 -8.35 -4.79
CA ASN A 93 -20.38 -7.01 -5.21
C ASN A 93 -18.98 -7.11 -5.85
N PRO A 94 -18.88 -7.60 -7.10
CA PRO A 94 -17.61 -7.82 -7.76
C PRO A 94 -16.88 -6.50 -8.07
N VAL A 95 -15.56 -6.50 -7.88
CA VAL A 95 -14.71 -5.35 -8.23
C VAL A 95 -14.75 -5.11 -9.73
N ASP A 96 -14.93 -3.85 -10.12
CA ASP A 96 -14.80 -3.34 -11.48
C ASP A 96 -13.55 -2.47 -11.59
N LEU A 97 -12.72 -2.73 -12.60
CA LEU A 97 -11.43 -2.03 -12.73
C LEU A 97 -11.64 -0.55 -13.11
N ASP A 98 -12.61 -0.26 -13.98
CA ASP A 98 -12.88 1.12 -14.40
C ASP A 98 -13.33 1.95 -13.19
N CYS A 99 -14.19 1.41 -12.34
CA CYS A 99 -14.59 2.06 -11.08
C CYS A 99 -13.37 2.33 -10.16
N VAL A 100 -12.45 1.35 -10.02
CA VAL A 100 -11.20 1.52 -9.25
C VAL A 100 -10.36 2.65 -9.81
N LEU A 101 -10.20 2.69 -11.14
CA LEU A 101 -9.39 3.69 -11.84
C LEU A 101 -10.01 5.09 -11.76
N GLU A 102 -11.30 5.23 -12.00
CA GLU A 102 -12.04 6.51 -11.94
C GLU A 102 -11.97 7.11 -10.52
N HIS A 103 -12.12 6.27 -9.50
CA HIS A 103 -12.05 6.71 -8.11
C HIS A 103 -10.65 7.20 -7.74
N PHE A 104 -9.61 6.48 -8.16
CA PHE A 104 -8.22 6.90 -7.98
C PHE A 104 -7.91 8.21 -8.73
N ASP A 105 -8.34 8.32 -9.99
CA ASP A 105 -8.13 9.52 -10.81
C ASP A 105 -8.82 10.76 -10.22
N ARG A 106 -9.98 10.59 -9.58
CA ARG A 106 -10.66 11.67 -8.86
C ARG A 106 -9.75 12.21 -7.74
N LEU A 107 -9.16 11.33 -6.95
CA LEU A 107 -8.21 11.74 -5.90
C LEU A 107 -6.99 12.44 -6.48
N CYS A 108 -6.47 11.97 -7.61
CA CYS A 108 -5.34 12.61 -8.29
C CYS A 108 -5.66 14.03 -8.82
N ARG A 109 -6.94 14.36 -9.06
CA ARG A 109 -7.35 15.72 -9.40
C ARG A 109 -7.48 16.64 -8.18
N GLU A 110 -7.73 16.07 -7.00
CA GLU A 110 -8.03 16.80 -5.77
C GLU A 110 -6.83 16.98 -4.84
N TYR A 111 -5.85 16.06 -4.92
CA TYR A 111 -4.71 15.98 -4.01
C TYR A 111 -3.37 16.10 -4.77
N GLU A 112 -2.37 16.67 -4.08
CA GLU A 112 -1.00 16.80 -4.61
C GLU A 112 -0.28 15.45 -4.62
N TYR A 113 -0.56 14.61 -3.60
CA TYR A 113 0.05 13.29 -3.42
C TYR A 113 -1.03 12.25 -3.13
N VAL A 114 -0.97 11.11 -3.83
CA VAL A 114 -1.86 9.98 -3.56
C VAL A 114 -1.04 8.73 -3.26
N THR A 115 -1.24 8.18 -2.07
CA THR A 115 -0.66 6.91 -1.64
C THR A 115 -1.69 5.81 -1.78
N ALA A 116 -1.52 4.95 -2.77
CA ALA A 116 -2.35 3.76 -2.94
C ALA A 116 -1.76 2.57 -2.16
N GLU A 117 -2.59 1.78 -1.50
CA GLU A 117 -2.18 0.60 -0.75
C GLU A 117 -2.82 -0.66 -1.30
N GLY A 118 -2.03 -1.72 -1.42
CA GLY A 118 -2.48 -3.03 -1.84
C GLY A 118 -3.04 -3.89 -0.69
N SER A 119 -3.79 -4.92 -1.06
CA SER A 119 -4.27 -5.96 -0.15
C SER A 119 -3.35 -7.18 -0.26
N GLY A 120 -2.86 -7.71 0.87
CA GLY A 120 -1.90 -8.83 0.87
C GLY A 120 -0.54 -8.48 0.25
N GLY A 121 -0.02 -9.36 -0.61
CA GLY A 121 1.20 -9.14 -1.40
C GLY A 121 0.90 -8.59 -2.78
N ILE A 122 1.96 -8.51 -3.63
CA ILE A 122 1.83 -8.02 -5.01
C ILE A 122 0.88 -8.89 -5.86
N LEU A 123 0.86 -10.19 -5.63
CA LEU A 123 -0.05 -11.14 -6.23
C LEU A 123 -1.34 -11.21 -5.41
N CYS A 124 -2.27 -10.32 -5.67
CA CYS A 124 -3.57 -10.33 -5.02
C CYS A 124 -4.70 -10.18 -6.06
N PRO A 125 -5.56 -11.18 -6.25
CA PRO A 125 -6.72 -11.05 -7.10
C PRO A 125 -7.76 -10.14 -6.44
N LEU A 126 -8.23 -9.14 -7.18
CA LEU A 126 -9.35 -8.28 -6.81
C LEU A 126 -10.68 -8.87 -7.29
N ARG A 127 -10.66 -9.57 -8.43
CA ARG A 127 -11.79 -10.30 -9.00
C ARG A 127 -11.31 -11.57 -9.68
N PHE A 128 -12.04 -12.68 -9.49
CA PHE A 128 -11.71 -13.97 -10.10
C PHE A 128 -12.99 -14.79 -10.34
N ASP A 129 -13.79 -14.33 -11.28
CA ASP A 129 -15.01 -15.00 -11.76
C ASP A 129 -14.96 -15.12 -13.30
N GLY A 130 -15.95 -14.69 -14.03
CA GLY A 130 -15.88 -14.58 -15.50
C GLY A 130 -14.86 -13.54 -16.00
N GLN A 131 -14.41 -12.64 -15.12
CA GLN A 131 -13.32 -11.70 -15.34
C GLN A 131 -12.18 -11.97 -14.34
N LYS A 132 -10.96 -11.60 -14.73
CA LYS A 132 -9.77 -11.68 -13.88
C LYS A 132 -9.19 -10.29 -13.74
N ILE A 133 -9.20 -9.74 -12.52
CA ILE A 133 -8.60 -8.47 -12.19
C ILE A 133 -7.61 -8.71 -11.05
N GLN A 134 -6.36 -8.42 -11.31
CA GLN A 134 -5.26 -8.49 -10.36
C GLN A 134 -4.95 -7.08 -9.83
N LEU A 135 -4.33 -7.00 -8.67
CA LEU A 135 -3.85 -5.74 -8.14
C LEU A 135 -2.84 -5.05 -9.08
N GLU A 136 -2.05 -5.84 -9.79
CA GLU A 136 -1.09 -5.35 -10.79
C GLU A 136 -1.75 -4.67 -12.00
N ASP A 137 -2.99 -5.04 -12.36
CA ASP A 137 -3.71 -4.38 -13.46
C ASP A 137 -3.96 -2.90 -13.13
N PHE A 138 -4.31 -2.59 -11.88
CA PHE A 138 -4.42 -1.22 -11.40
C PHE A 138 -3.07 -0.49 -11.43
N ILE A 139 -2.00 -1.12 -10.92
CA ILE A 139 -0.65 -0.55 -10.89
C ILE A 139 -0.18 -0.20 -12.30
N GLN A 140 -0.33 -1.13 -13.23
CA GLN A 140 0.10 -0.97 -14.63
C GLN A 140 -0.77 0.05 -15.39
N ALA A 141 -2.10 0.06 -15.15
CA ALA A 141 -3.00 0.99 -15.80
C ALA A 141 -2.69 2.46 -15.47
N ARG A 142 -2.02 2.74 -14.35
CA ARG A 142 -1.61 4.09 -13.92
C ARG A 142 -0.10 4.27 -13.82
N ASN A 143 0.67 3.28 -14.29
CA ASN A 143 2.14 3.29 -14.27
C ASN A 143 2.72 3.69 -12.91
N LEU A 144 2.17 3.10 -11.83
CA LEU A 144 2.53 3.46 -10.46
C LEU A 144 3.87 2.86 -10.07
N GLY A 145 4.78 3.70 -9.57
CA GLY A 145 5.95 3.22 -8.84
C GLY A 145 5.53 2.61 -7.50
N CYS A 146 6.23 1.58 -7.05
CA CYS A 146 5.85 0.84 -5.83
C CYS A 146 6.93 0.87 -4.76
N LEU A 147 6.54 1.04 -3.49
CA LEU A 147 7.34 0.69 -2.32
C LEU A 147 6.93 -0.68 -1.80
N ILE A 148 7.92 -1.50 -1.43
CA ILE A 148 7.70 -2.83 -0.87
C ILE A 148 7.82 -2.73 0.65
N VAL A 149 6.77 -3.03 1.40
CA VAL A 149 6.84 -3.21 2.86
C VAL A 149 7.13 -4.67 3.16
N ALA A 150 8.18 -4.92 3.94
CA ALA A 150 8.61 -6.25 4.35
C ALA A 150 8.82 -6.30 5.87
N ASP A 151 8.49 -7.42 6.49
CA ASP A 151 8.89 -7.69 7.87
C ASP A 151 10.41 -7.86 7.95
N ALA A 152 11.06 -7.35 8.99
CA ALA A 152 12.53 -7.46 9.14
C ALA A 152 12.99 -8.85 9.59
N GLY A 153 12.07 -9.73 10.02
CA GLY A 153 12.36 -11.02 10.64
C GLY A 153 12.74 -12.15 9.69
N LEU A 154 12.69 -13.36 10.22
CA LEU A 154 13.07 -14.57 9.51
C LEU A 154 12.17 -14.84 8.30
N GLY A 155 12.77 -15.17 7.15
CA GLY A 155 12.08 -15.45 5.89
C GLY A 155 11.93 -14.23 4.96
N THR A 156 12.27 -13.03 5.44
CA THR A 156 12.10 -11.81 4.65
C THR A 156 12.94 -11.79 3.38
N ILE A 157 14.15 -12.34 3.40
CA ILE A 157 15.04 -12.38 2.23
C ILE A 157 14.30 -13.04 1.06
N ASN A 158 13.78 -14.25 1.28
CA ASN A 158 13.01 -14.97 0.25
C ASN A 158 11.80 -14.17 -0.24
N ALA A 159 11.02 -13.64 0.69
CA ALA A 159 9.78 -12.93 0.37
C ALA A 159 10.05 -11.61 -0.37
N ALA A 160 11.04 -10.84 0.05
CA ALA A 160 11.41 -9.57 -0.59
C ALA A 160 12.00 -9.78 -1.98
N VAL A 161 12.93 -10.75 -2.11
CA VAL A 161 13.56 -11.05 -3.41
C VAL A 161 12.54 -11.57 -4.42
N LEU A 162 11.68 -12.52 -4.03
CA LEU A 162 10.63 -13.02 -4.94
C LEU A 162 9.64 -11.91 -5.33
N THR A 163 9.27 -11.03 -4.40
CA THR A 163 8.40 -9.87 -4.70
C THR A 163 9.06 -8.93 -5.71
N ALA A 164 10.33 -8.56 -5.48
CA ALA A 164 11.07 -7.67 -6.38
C ALA A 164 11.28 -8.28 -7.77
N GLU A 165 11.66 -9.55 -7.84
CA GLU A 165 11.84 -10.26 -9.13
C GLU A 165 10.52 -10.43 -9.89
N TYR A 166 9.42 -10.71 -9.18
CA TYR A 166 8.09 -10.72 -9.81
C TYR A 166 7.76 -9.36 -10.40
N MET A 167 7.87 -8.27 -9.62
CA MET A 167 7.61 -6.91 -10.08
C MET A 167 8.44 -6.57 -11.32
N LYS A 168 9.73 -6.88 -11.28
CA LYS A 168 10.65 -6.67 -12.41
C LYS A 168 10.19 -7.44 -13.66
N SER A 169 9.79 -8.71 -13.52
CA SER A 169 9.29 -9.55 -14.63
C SER A 169 8.00 -8.99 -15.25
N ARG A 170 7.22 -8.23 -14.49
CA ARG A 170 5.96 -7.58 -14.91
C ARG A 170 6.15 -6.14 -15.36
N GLY A 171 7.37 -5.61 -15.36
CA GLY A 171 7.66 -4.22 -15.69
C GLY A 171 7.15 -3.20 -14.66
N ILE A 172 6.86 -3.65 -13.43
CA ILE A 172 6.44 -2.80 -12.32
C ILE A 172 7.69 -2.24 -11.63
N GLN A 173 7.76 -0.92 -11.52
CA GLN A 173 8.92 -0.25 -10.95
C GLN A 173 8.90 -0.31 -9.41
N ALA A 174 9.82 -1.05 -8.80
CA ALA A 174 10.10 -0.96 -7.37
C ALA A 174 10.99 0.26 -7.09
N ARG A 175 10.59 1.10 -6.12
CA ARG A 175 11.26 2.34 -5.72
C ARG A 175 12.15 2.17 -4.50
N GLY A 176 11.98 1.08 -3.76
CA GLY A 176 12.71 0.76 -2.55
C GLY A 176 11.92 -0.18 -1.66
N ILE A 177 12.53 -0.54 -0.55
CA ILE A 177 11.94 -1.42 0.47
C ILE A 177 11.87 -0.65 1.79
N ILE A 178 10.78 -0.82 2.53
CA ILE A 178 10.66 -0.39 3.93
C ILE A 178 10.59 -1.63 4.80
N PHE A 179 11.54 -1.76 5.73
CA PHE A 179 11.49 -2.80 6.75
C PHE A 179 10.62 -2.36 7.91
N ASN A 180 9.61 -3.16 8.24
CA ASN A 180 8.81 -3.02 9.44
C ASN A 180 9.25 -4.02 10.52
N HIS A 181 8.94 -3.76 11.79
CA HIS A 181 9.38 -4.51 12.97
C HIS A 181 10.91 -4.63 13.06
N TYR A 182 11.63 -3.63 12.58
CA TYR A 182 13.07 -3.61 12.56
C TYR A 182 13.63 -3.18 13.93
N GLU A 183 14.57 -3.96 14.45
CA GLU A 183 15.31 -3.66 15.67
C GLU A 183 16.77 -3.38 15.34
N LYS A 184 17.21 -2.16 15.55
CA LYS A 184 18.61 -1.76 15.35
C LYS A 184 19.54 -2.53 16.28
N GLY A 185 20.60 -3.12 15.72
CA GLY A 185 21.56 -3.94 16.47
C GLY A 185 21.12 -5.41 16.61
N ASN A 186 19.95 -5.80 16.11
CA ASN A 186 19.57 -7.20 15.98
C ASN A 186 20.32 -7.82 14.80
N PRO A 187 21.22 -8.81 15.05
CA PRO A 187 22.07 -9.38 13.99
C PRO A 187 21.27 -9.96 12.82
N LEU A 188 20.08 -10.54 13.07
CA LEU A 188 19.21 -11.09 12.05
C LEU A 188 18.67 -9.96 11.14
N HIS A 189 18.19 -8.87 11.74
CA HIS A 189 17.60 -7.77 10.98
C HIS A 189 18.64 -7.00 10.16
N GLU A 190 19.84 -6.82 10.73
CA GLU A 190 20.96 -6.18 10.02
C GLU A 190 21.45 -7.04 8.84
N ASP A 191 21.53 -8.35 9.01
CA ASP A 191 21.92 -9.27 7.94
C ASP A 191 20.83 -9.34 6.87
N ASN A 192 19.57 -9.46 7.26
CA ASN A 192 18.43 -9.46 6.33
C ASN A 192 18.40 -8.18 5.48
N ARG A 193 18.66 -7.00 6.10
CA ARG A 193 18.76 -5.74 5.39
C ARG A 193 19.83 -5.80 4.31
N ARG A 194 21.06 -6.15 4.68
CA ARG A 194 22.20 -6.26 3.76
C ARG A 194 21.92 -7.24 2.61
N MET A 195 21.33 -8.41 2.94
CA MET A 195 21.04 -9.44 1.94
C MET A 195 19.93 -9.01 0.97
N CYS A 196 18.86 -8.38 1.46
CA CYS A 196 17.79 -7.88 0.60
C CYS A 196 18.33 -6.80 -0.35
N GLU A 197 19.10 -5.82 0.13
CA GLU A 197 19.73 -4.80 -0.72
C GLU A 197 20.64 -5.44 -1.78
N SER A 198 21.51 -6.39 -1.37
CA SER A 198 22.43 -7.07 -2.28
C SER A 198 21.74 -7.90 -3.36
N MET A 199 20.67 -8.61 -3.02
CA MET A 199 20.00 -9.54 -3.93
C MET A 199 18.96 -8.87 -4.83
N THR A 200 18.32 -7.79 -4.35
CA THR A 200 17.29 -7.08 -5.13
C THR A 200 17.86 -5.90 -5.92
N GLY A 201 18.98 -5.34 -5.47
CA GLY A 201 19.49 -4.06 -5.96
C GLY A 201 18.65 -2.85 -5.53
N LEU A 202 17.67 -3.04 -4.64
CA LEU A 202 16.81 -1.98 -4.10
C LEU A 202 17.36 -1.51 -2.75
N GLU A 203 17.26 -0.20 -2.50
CA GLU A 203 17.63 0.40 -1.22
C GLU A 203 16.54 0.11 -0.16
N ILE A 204 16.97 -0.17 1.09
CA ILE A 204 16.08 -0.13 2.24
C ILE A 204 15.97 1.36 2.66
N VAL A 205 14.93 2.03 2.15
CA VAL A 205 14.75 3.48 2.28
C VAL A 205 14.31 3.92 3.67
N ALA A 206 13.73 3.03 4.46
CA ALA A 206 13.40 3.25 5.87
C ALA A 206 13.30 1.93 6.65
N CYS A 207 13.49 2.04 7.96
CA CYS A 207 13.26 0.97 8.93
C CYS A 207 12.31 1.48 10.00
N VAL A 208 11.20 0.77 10.22
CA VAL A 208 10.15 1.12 11.18
C VAL A 208 10.18 0.09 12.31
N ARG A 209 10.15 0.57 13.56
CA ARG A 209 10.04 -0.25 14.77
C ARG A 209 8.61 -0.31 15.26
N GLU A 210 8.30 -1.31 16.03
CA GLU A 210 7.02 -1.36 16.74
C GLU A 210 6.86 -0.13 17.65
N GLY A 211 5.74 0.57 17.52
CA GLY A 211 5.44 1.77 18.29
C GLY A 211 6.05 3.07 17.77
N ASP A 212 6.81 3.05 16.68
CA ASP A 212 7.29 4.29 16.04
C ASP A 212 6.10 5.15 15.61
N THR A 213 6.10 6.41 16.01
CA THR A 213 5.06 7.37 15.65
C THR A 213 5.46 8.29 14.51
N ASP A 214 6.66 8.13 13.96
CA ASP A 214 7.19 8.88 12.82
C ASP A 214 8.02 7.95 11.91
N LEU A 215 8.13 8.32 10.65
CA LEU A 215 8.95 7.63 9.67
C LEU A 215 10.35 8.24 9.64
N ASP A 216 11.36 7.47 10.04
CA ASP A 216 12.78 7.89 9.99
C ASP A 216 13.28 7.89 8.53
N MET A 217 12.83 8.89 7.79
CA MET A 217 13.18 9.14 6.38
C MET A 217 13.15 10.65 6.13
N PRO A 218 14.18 11.25 5.50
CA PRO A 218 14.13 12.64 5.06
C PRO A 218 12.96 12.89 4.12
N PHE A 219 12.26 14.03 4.27
CA PHE A 219 11.09 14.33 3.45
C PHE A 219 11.41 14.42 1.95
N ASP A 220 12.53 15.01 1.59
CA ASP A 220 12.96 15.13 0.19
C ASP A 220 13.19 13.74 -0.46
N LEU A 221 13.72 12.78 0.30
CA LEU A 221 13.82 11.39 -0.14
C LEU A 221 12.43 10.79 -0.35
N LEU A 222 11.53 10.90 0.64
CA LEU A 222 10.17 10.41 0.54
C LEU A 222 9.45 11.01 -0.69
N GLU A 223 9.53 12.32 -0.87
CA GLU A 223 8.91 13.00 -2.00
C GLU A 223 9.46 12.52 -3.36
N SER A 224 10.77 12.22 -3.44
CA SER A 224 11.42 11.74 -4.66
C SER A 224 10.98 10.34 -5.10
N LEU A 225 10.40 9.54 -4.18
CA LEU A 225 9.88 8.21 -4.48
C LEU A 225 8.54 8.27 -5.22
N TYR A 226 7.79 9.37 -5.07
CA TYR A 226 6.52 9.60 -5.76
C TYR A 226 6.76 10.06 -7.20
N THR A 227 5.95 9.54 -8.11
CA THR A 227 6.04 9.89 -9.53
C THR A 227 4.72 10.45 -10.04
N GLU A 228 4.80 11.27 -11.08
CA GLU A 228 3.61 11.68 -11.82
C GLU A 228 2.99 10.44 -12.47
N GLY A 229 1.74 10.15 -12.12
CA GLY A 229 0.99 9.06 -12.73
C GLY A 229 0.50 9.47 -14.12
N GLU A 230 0.40 8.50 -15.03
CA GLU A 230 -0.27 8.71 -16.31
C GLU A 230 -1.78 8.63 -16.12
N MET A 231 -2.47 9.77 -16.13
CA MET A 231 -3.91 9.81 -16.30
C MET A 231 -4.21 9.61 -17.80
N LYS A 232 -4.81 8.49 -18.16
CA LYS A 232 -5.27 8.23 -19.53
C LYS A 232 -6.71 8.69 -19.71
#